data_6d2b212ac7e5374aa5ca2db67c0fd86d
#
_entry.id   6d2b212ac7e5374aa5ca2db67c0fd86d
#
_cell.length_a   1.000
_cell.length_b   1.000
_cell.length_c   1.000
_cell.angle_alpha   90.00
_cell.angle_beta   90.00
_cell.angle_gamma   90.00
#
_symmetry.space_group_name_H-M   'P 1'
#
loop_
_entity.id
_entity.type
_entity.pdbx_description
1 polymer ?
#
loop_
_entity_poly.entity_id
_entity_poly.type
_entity_poly.pdbx_seq_one_letter_code
_entity_poly.pdbx_strand_id
1 'polypeptide(L)'
;MPTMTAAQQRERAKQEFDAFLADCPSRLVLDRISDKWVTLVICSLEDGPQRFSEVSRRLAGVSQKMLTQTLRTLERDGLVTRTVTASVPVRVDYALTDLGHSLLDPIKHLKAWAEDHVPEVREAQEAYDRAQEVHA
;
A
#
# COMPACT_ATOMS: atom_id res chain seq x y z
N MET A 1 -27.45 4.54 -38.85
CA MET A 1 -26.81 4.00 -37.66
C MET A 1 -27.28 4.74 -36.43
N PRO A 2 -27.72 4.05 -35.38
CA PRO A 2 -28.14 4.74 -34.18
C PRO A 2 -26.96 5.43 -33.52
N THR A 3 -27.12 6.69 -33.18
CA THR A 3 -26.12 7.49 -32.49
C THR A 3 -26.17 7.19 -30.99
N MET A 4 -25.02 6.98 -30.36
CA MET A 4 -24.94 6.74 -28.93
C MET A 4 -25.35 7.99 -28.15
N THR A 5 -26.13 7.79 -27.08
CA THR A 5 -26.47 8.87 -26.15
C THR A 5 -25.23 9.33 -25.37
N ALA A 6 -25.30 10.52 -24.78
CA ALA A 6 -24.22 11.01 -23.92
C ALA A 6 -23.95 10.08 -22.73
N ALA A 7 -24.99 9.47 -22.15
CA ALA A 7 -24.87 8.50 -21.08
C ALA A 7 -24.12 7.22 -21.55
N GLN A 8 -24.49 6.74 -22.74
CA GLN A 8 -23.82 5.56 -23.32
C GLN A 8 -22.34 5.84 -23.64
N GLN A 9 -22.01 7.04 -24.13
CA GLN A 9 -20.66 7.47 -24.40
C GLN A 9 -19.82 7.53 -23.12
N ARG A 10 -20.37 8.05 -22.03
CA ARG A 10 -19.71 8.13 -20.72
C ARG A 10 -19.45 6.73 -20.17
N GLU A 11 -20.44 5.83 -20.26
CA GLU A 11 -20.28 4.45 -19.79
C GLU A 11 -19.19 3.71 -20.57
N ARG A 12 -19.18 3.88 -21.89
CA ARG A 12 -18.14 3.28 -22.74
C ARG A 12 -16.74 3.81 -22.41
N ALA A 13 -16.62 5.12 -22.23
CA ALA A 13 -15.34 5.74 -21.86
C ALA A 13 -14.86 5.23 -20.50
N LYS A 14 -15.77 5.04 -19.54
CA LYS A 14 -15.45 4.45 -18.24
C LYS A 14 -14.95 3.02 -18.37
N GLN A 15 -15.62 2.18 -19.16
CA GLN A 15 -15.23 0.80 -19.40
C GLN A 15 -13.85 0.71 -20.06
N GLU A 16 -13.58 1.55 -21.04
CA GLU A 16 -12.28 1.61 -21.71
C GLU A 16 -11.18 2.05 -20.74
N PHE A 17 -11.45 3.01 -19.89
CA PHE A 17 -10.50 3.49 -18.86
C PHE A 17 -10.24 2.41 -17.81
N ASP A 18 -11.28 1.73 -17.34
CA ASP A 18 -11.16 0.64 -16.36
C ASP A 18 -10.36 -0.52 -16.95
N ALA A 19 -10.59 -0.87 -18.22
CA ALA A 19 -9.82 -1.89 -18.91
C ALA A 19 -8.34 -1.50 -19.06
N PHE A 20 -8.07 -0.25 -19.40
CA PHE A 20 -6.71 0.29 -19.47
C PHE A 20 -6.01 0.19 -18.12
N LEU A 21 -6.67 0.59 -17.04
CA LEU A 21 -6.13 0.50 -15.68
C LEU A 21 -5.87 -0.95 -15.25
N ALA A 22 -6.77 -1.87 -15.63
CA ALA A 22 -6.64 -3.28 -15.30
C ALA A 22 -5.39 -3.91 -15.90
N ASP A 23 -4.99 -3.47 -17.12
CA ASP A 23 -3.81 -3.97 -17.81
C ASP A 23 -2.53 -3.19 -17.47
N CYS A 24 -2.63 -2.11 -16.72
CA CYS A 24 -1.48 -1.27 -16.37
C CYS A 24 -0.63 -1.92 -15.28
N PRO A 25 0.68 -2.19 -15.53
CA PRO A 25 1.56 -2.76 -14.50
C PRO A 25 1.62 -1.92 -13.22
N SER A 26 1.51 -0.59 -13.35
CA SER A 26 1.52 0.33 -12.21
C SER A 26 0.35 0.10 -11.26
N ARG A 27 -0.78 -0.41 -11.74
CA ARG A 27 -1.97 -0.63 -10.91
C ARG A 27 -1.70 -1.63 -9.79
N LEU A 28 -1.01 -2.73 -10.10
CA LEU A 28 -0.70 -3.73 -9.08
C LEU A 28 0.15 -3.11 -7.96
N VAL A 29 1.16 -2.34 -8.31
CA VAL A 29 2.03 -1.67 -7.33
C VAL A 29 1.24 -0.62 -6.54
N LEU A 30 0.41 0.17 -7.22
CA LEU A 30 -0.44 1.18 -6.56
C LEU A 30 -1.41 0.54 -5.59
N ASP A 31 -2.02 -0.59 -5.95
CA ASP A 31 -2.90 -1.34 -5.05
C ASP A 31 -2.16 -1.80 -3.79
N ARG A 32 -0.89 -2.20 -3.91
CA ARG A 32 -0.09 -2.61 -2.77
C ARG A 32 0.31 -1.44 -1.88
N ILE A 33 0.86 -0.38 -2.45
CA ILE A 33 1.33 0.77 -1.65
C ILE A 33 0.20 1.64 -1.09
N SER A 34 -1.02 1.53 -1.63
CA SER A 34 -2.19 2.19 -1.06
C SER A 34 -2.68 1.50 0.23
N ASP A 35 -2.27 0.26 0.47
CA ASP A 35 -2.53 -0.43 1.72
C ASP A 35 -1.46 -0.03 2.74
N LYS A 36 -1.90 0.65 3.79
CA LYS A 36 -0.99 1.16 4.81
C LYS A 36 -0.20 0.05 5.51
N TRP A 37 -0.81 -1.13 5.72
CA TRP A 37 -0.14 -2.24 6.39
C TRP A 37 0.95 -2.86 5.51
N VAL A 38 0.74 -2.93 4.19
CA VAL A 38 1.76 -3.38 3.23
C VAL A 38 3.01 -2.52 3.34
N THR A 39 2.84 -1.21 3.24
CA THR A 39 3.94 -0.26 3.32
C THR A 39 4.67 -0.35 4.66
N LEU A 40 3.92 -0.44 5.76
CA LEU A 40 4.50 -0.52 7.10
C LEU A 40 5.27 -1.83 7.31
N VAL A 41 4.76 -2.96 6.81
CA VAL A 41 5.46 -4.25 6.90
C VAL A 41 6.78 -4.19 6.12
N ILE A 42 6.76 -3.68 4.89
CA ILE A 42 7.98 -3.55 4.08
C ILE A 42 9.02 -2.70 4.82
N CYS A 43 8.62 -1.57 5.36
CA CYS A 43 9.52 -0.71 6.13
C CYS A 43 10.06 -1.40 7.38
N SER A 44 9.23 -2.18 8.08
CA SER A 44 9.64 -2.86 9.31
C SER A 44 10.69 -3.94 9.07
N LEU A 45 10.75 -4.50 7.87
CA LEU A 45 11.69 -5.56 7.49
C LEU A 45 12.98 -5.03 6.85
N GLU A 46 13.15 -3.71 6.76
CA GLU A 46 14.31 -3.09 6.12
C GLU A 46 15.64 -3.56 6.71
N ASP A 47 15.70 -3.69 8.03
CA ASP A 47 16.95 -3.97 8.76
C ASP A 47 17.27 -5.46 8.83
N GLY A 48 16.40 -6.32 8.40
CA GLY A 48 16.63 -7.75 8.38
C GLY A 48 15.41 -8.59 8.74
N PRO A 49 15.59 -9.92 8.80
CA PRO A 49 14.49 -10.85 9.10
C PRO A 49 13.88 -10.61 10.48
N GLN A 50 12.59 -10.81 10.57
CA GLN A 50 11.83 -10.68 11.82
C GLN A 50 10.78 -11.78 11.93
N ARG A 51 10.49 -12.16 13.18
CA ARG A 51 9.38 -13.06 13.48
C ARG A 51 8.06 -12.30 13.42
N PHE A 52 6.97 -13.05 13.27
CA PHE A 52 5.62 -12.50 13.27
C PHE A 52 5.36 -11.60 14.48
N SER A 53 5.74 -12.05 15.68
CA SER A 53 5.53 -11.27 16.91
C SER A 53 6.31 -9.96 16.94
N GLU A 54 7.50 -9.93 16.35
CA GLU A 54 8.31 -8.72 16.26
C GLU A 54 7.69 -7.70 15.31
N VAL A 55 7.23 -8.17 14.15
CA VAL A 55 6.51 -7.32 13.19
C VAL A 55 5.23 -6.79 13.81
N SER A 56 4.46 -7.65 14.48
CA SER A 56 3.21 -7.28 15.15
C SER A 56 3.43 -6.19 16.20
N ARG A 57 4.50 -6.28 16.96
CA ARG A 57 4.83 -5.26 17.97
C ARG A 57 5.21 -3.91 17.36
N ARG A 58 5.90 -3.93 16.22
CA ARG A 58 6.28 -2.68 15.52
C ARG A 58 5.10 -1.98 14.88
N LEU A 59 4.09 -2.74 14.46
CA LEU A 59 2.91 -2.21 13.79
C LEU A 59 1.75 -2.04 14.75
N ALA A 60 1.84 -1.01 15.58
CA ALA A 60 0.80 -0.75 16.59
C ALA A 60 -0.58 -0.63 15.95
N GLY A 61 -1.54 -1.39 16.47
CA GLY A 61 -2.92 -1.37 16.01
C GLY A 61 -3.26 -2.38 14.92
N VAL A 62 -2.28 -3.11 14.38
CA VAL A 62 -2.57 -4.16 13.39
C VAL A 62 -3.16 -5.39 14.10
N SER A 63 -4.27 -5.93 13.56
CA SER A 63 -4.82 -7.18 14.06
C SER A 63 -4.00 -8.36 13.54
N GLN A 64 -4.05 -9.48 14.26
CA GLN A 64 -3.38 -10.70 13.83
C GLN A 64 -3.87 -11.16 12.46
N LYS A 65 -5.18 -11.04 12.21
CA LYS A 65 -5.79 -11.38 10.92
C LYS A 65 -5.24 -10.51 9.79
N MET A 66 -5.19 -9.19 9.99
CA MET A 66 -4.69 -8.25 8.97
C MET A 66 -3.20 -8.48 8.69
N LEU A 67 -2.40 -8.67 9.72
CA LEU A 67 -0.97 -8.92 9.54
C LEU A 67 -0.73 -10.24 8.80
N THR A 68 -1.47 -11.30 9.15
CA THR A 68 -1.37 -12.59 8.46
C THR A 68 -1.72 -12.44 6.98
N GLN A 69 -2.81 -11.75 6.66
CA GLN A 69 -3.21 -11.52 5.26
C GLN A 69 -2.18 -10.69 4.50
N THR A 70 -1.66 -9.64 5.12
CA THR A 70 -0.65 -8.77 4.52
C THR A 70 0.63 -9.53 4.19
N LEU A 71 1.12 -10.33 5.13
CA LEU A 71 2.33 -11.14 4.93
C LEU A 71 2.13 -12.18 3.83
N ARG A 72 0.95 -12.82 3.76
CA ARG A 72 0.63 -13.77 2.69
C ARG A 72 0.59 -13.09 1.32
N THR A 73 0.01 -11.91 1.24
CA THR A 73 -0.04 -11.13 0.00
C THR A 73 1.38 -10.79 -0.47
N LEU A 74 2.22 -10.32 0.43
CA LEU A 74 3.60 -9.96 0.11
C LEU A 74 4.45 -11.18 -0.27
N GLU A 75 4.24 -12.31 0.37
CA GLU A 75 4.89 -13.56 0.01
C GLU A 75 4.46 -14.02 -1.39
N ARG A 76 3.17 -13.97 -1.68
CA ARG A 76 2.62 -14.30 -3.01
C ARG A 76 3.18 -13.41 -4.11
N ASP A 77 3.38 -12.12 -3.81
CA ASP A 77 3.93 -11.15 -4.77
C ASP A 77 5.46 -11.28 -4.93
N GLY A 78 6.11 -12.13 -4.15
CA GLY A 78 7.57 -12.28 -4.20
C GLY A 78 8.35 -11.18 -3.53
N LEU A 79 7.69 -10.35 -2.71
CA LEU A 79 8.33 -9.23 -2.00
C LEU A 79 8.89 -9.64 -0.64
N VAL A 80 8.36 -10.70 -0.06
CA VAL A 80 8.74 -11.23 1.26
C VAL A 80 8.92 -12.73 1.16
N THR A 81 9.92 -13.25 1.85
CA THR A 81 10.09 -14.70 2.07
C THR A 81 9.63 -15.07 3.46
N ARG A 82 9.10 -16.27 3.57
CA ARG A 82 8.73 -16.90 4.84
C ARG A 82 9.60 -18.13 5.01
N THR A 83 10.45 -18.12 6.01
CA THR A 83 11.36 -19.23 6.30
C THR A 83 10.95 -19.92 7.59
N VAL A 84 10.66 -21.22 7.50
CA VAL A 84 10.32 -22.04 8.65
C VAL A 84 11.55 -22.83 9.06
N THR A 85 11.97 -22.67 10.31
CA THR A 85 13.07 -23.44 10.89
C THR A 85 12.50 -24.51 11.80
N ALA A 86 12.87 -25.76 11.54
CA ALA A 86 12.47 -26.90 12.36
C ALA A 86 13.21 -26.86 13.70
N SER A 87 12.54 -26.31 14.69
CA SER A 87 13.04 -26.19 16.07
C SER A 87 11.85 -26.39 17.02
N VAL A 88 12.13 -26.45 18.33
CA VAL A 88 11.09 -26.57 19.35
C VAL A 88 11.18 -25.34 20.26
N PRO A 89 10.24 -24.38 20.18
CA PRO A 89 9.11 -24.30 19.23
C PRO A 89 9.55 -23.98 17.80
N VAL A 90 8.69 -24.25 16.83
CA VAL A 90 8.95 -23.94 15.41
C VAL A 90 9.14 -22.43 15.24
N ARG A 91 10.19 -22.05 14.51
CA ARG A 91 10.51 -20.66 14.24
C ARG A 91 10.12 -20.29 12.81
N VAL A 92 9.42 -19.17 12.66
CA VAL A 92 9.06 -18.61 11.36
C VAL A 92 9.63 -17.20 11.27
N ASP A 93 10.48 -16.97 10.27
CA ASP A 93 11.08 -15.66 10.00
C ASP A 93 10.55 -15.11 8.67
N TYR A 94 10.27 -13.82 8.66
CA TYR A 94 9.91 -13.06 7.47
C TYR A 94 11.03 -12.11 7.09
N ALA A 95 11.36 -12.04 5.81
CA ALA A 95 12.42 -11.17 5.30
C ALA A 95 12.04 -10.60 3.94
N LEU A 96 12.55 -9.42 3.61
CA LEU A 96 12.41 -8.87 2.28
C LEU A 96 13.27 -9.67 1.29
N THR A 97 12.71 -9.93 0.11
CA THR A 97 13.48 -10.41 -1.04
C THR A 97 14.25 -9.23 -1.65
N ASP A 98 15.13 -9.49 -2.62
CA ASP A 98 15.77 -8.41 -3.38
C ASP A 98 14.72 -7.52 -4.05
N LEU A 99 13.65 -8.12 -4.57
CA LEU A 99 12.53 -7.38 -5.13
C LEU A 99 11.85 -6.49 -4.07
N GLY A 100 11.63 -7.03 -2.86
CA GLY A 100 11.08 -6.26 -1.74
C GLY A 100 11.98 -5.11 -1.33
N HIS A 101 13.29 -5.33 -1.27
CA HIS A 101 14.26 -4.26 -1.01
C HIS A 101 14.22 -3.17 -2.06
N SER A 102 14.05 -3.53 -3.34
CA SER A 102 13.97 -2.55 -4.43
C SER A 102 12.76 -1.62 -4.31
N LEU A 103 11.69 -2.07 -3.64
CA LEU A 103 10.49 -1.25 -3.42
C LEU A 103 10.69 -0.22 -2.29
N LEU A 104 11.67 -0.40 -1.42
CA LEU A 104 11.95 0.55 -0.34
C LEU A 104 12.30 1.95 -0.85
N ASP A 105 13.05 2.06 -1.94
CA ASP A 105 13.47 3.36 -2.47
C ASP A 105 12.27 4.24 -2.86
N PRO A 106 11.32 3.80 -3.69
CA PRO A 106 10.11 4.59 -3.95
C PRO A 106 9.32 4.92 -2.69
N ILE A 107 9.21 3.99 -1.74
CA ILE A 107 8.51 4.23 -0.47
C ILE A 107 9.19 5.34 0.33
N LYS A 108 10.51 5.29 0.44
CA LYS A 108 11.28 6.32 1.14
C LYS A 108 11.16 7.70 0.48
N HIS A 109 11.15 7.74 -0.86
CA HIS A 109 10.92 8.99 -1.59
C HIS A 109 9.53 9.54 -1.31
N LEU A 110 8.51 8.69 -1.29
CA LEU A 110 7.16 9.11 -0.96
C LEU A 110 7.07 9.64 0.48
N LYS A 111 7.73 8.97 1.41
CA LYS A 111 7.80 9.40 2.81
C LYS A 111 8.47 10.78 2.93
N ALA A 112 9.59 10.98 2.26
CA ALA A 112 10.29 12.26 2.26
C ALA A 112 9.42 13.37 1.68
N TRP A 113 8.71 13.11 0.59
CA TRP A 113 7.77 14.06 0.01
C TRP A 113 6.69 14.45 1.04
N ALA A 114 6.15 13.46 1.73
CA ALA A 114 5.12 13.68 2.74
C ALA A 114 5.64 14.55 3.90
N GLU A 115 6.84 14.27 4.39
CA GLU A 115 7.45 15.06 5.46
C GLU A 115 7.62 16.53 5.05
N ASP A 116 7.98 16.77 3.80
CA ASP A 116 8.22 18.14 3.28
C ASP A 116 6.92 18.87 2.93
N HIS A 117 5.86 18.18 2.54
CA HIS A 117 4.67 18.80 1.93
C HIS A 117 3.38 18.63 2.74
N VAL A 118 3.31 17.73 3.70
CA VAL A 118 2.10 17.56 4.54
C VAL A 118 1.70 18.85 5.24
N PRO A 119 2.62 19.72 5.71
CA PRO A 119 2.22 21.02 6.26
C PRO A 119 1.38 21.85 5.27
N GLU A 120 1.76 21.89 3.99
CA GLU A 120 0.98 22.57 2.95
C GLU A 120 -0.40 21.93 2.73
N VAL A 121 -0.45 20.60 2.76
CA VAL A 121 -1.72 19.85 2.66
C VAL A 121 -2.65 20.24 3.82
N ARG A 122 -2.13 20.29 5.03
CA ARG A 122 -2.89 20.68 6.23
C ARG A 122 -3.39 22.11 6.15
N GLU A 123 -2.55 23.03 5.68
CA GLU A 123 -2.96 24.42 5.45
C GLU A 123 -4.11 24.51 4.45
N ALA A 124 -4.04 23.75 3.35
CA ALA A 124 -5.10 23.70 2.36
C ALA A 124 -6.41 23.14 2.96
N GLN A 125 -6.32 22.10 3.78
CA GLN A 125 -7.47 21.53 4.49
C GLN A 125 -8.13 22.56 5.40
N GLU A 126 -7.33 23.25 6.21
CA GLU A 126 -7.81 24.28 7.13
C GLU A 126 -8.48 25.43 6.39
N ALA A 127 -7.88 25.87 5.27
CA ALA A 127 -8.45 26.94 4.43
C ALA A 127 -9.79 26.52 3.83
N TYR A 128 -9.87 25.27 3.36
CA TYR A 128 -11.12 24.72 2.81
C TYR A 128 -12.21 24.65 3.88
N ASP A 129 -11.88 24.14 5.06
CA ASP A 129 -12.82 23.98 6.16
C ASP A 129 -13.36 25.35 6.63
N ARG A 130 -12.49 26.36 6.75
CA ARG A 130 -12.91 27.72 7.07
C ARG A 130 -13.86 28.31 6.01
N ALA A 131 -13.58 28.09 4.74
CA ALA A 131 -14.45 28.56 3.66
C ALA A 131 -15.83 27.88 3.71
N GLN A 132 -15.90 26.60 4.08
CA GLN A 132 -17.16 25.88 4.24
C GLN A 132 -17.96 26.40 5.44
N GLU A 133 -17.32 26.74 6.56
CA GLU A 133 -17.96 27.32 7.73
C GLU A 133 -18.65 28.66 7.42
N VAL A 134 -18.01 29.50 6.59
CA VAL A 134 -18.57 30.80 6.16
C VAL A 134 -19.82 30.62 5.29
N HIS A 135 -19.94 29.52 4.56
CA HIS A 135 -21.06 29.25 3.67
C HIS A 135 -22.10 28.30 4.27
N ALA A 136 -21.88 27.84 5.49
CA ALA A 136 -22.80 26.93 6.18
C ALA A 136 -24.03 27.65 6.76
#